data_444f9a8ca92597204032586e13eee097
#
_entry.id   444f9a8ca92597204032586e13eee097
#
_cell.length_a   1.000
_cell.length_b   1.000
_cell.length_c   1.000
_cell.angle_alpha   90.00
_cell.angle_beta   90.00
_cell.angle_gamma   90.00
#
_symmetry.space_group_name_H-M   'P 1'
#
loop_
_entity.id
_entity.type
_entity.pdbx_description
1 polymer ?
#
loop_
_entity_poly.entity_id
_entity_poly.type
_entity_poly.pdbx_seq_one_letter_code
_entity_poly.pdbx_strand_id
1 'polypeptide(L)'
;MSMISTDTCRLDGKLAIITGGGSGIGEATAKVFADAGATVVVTGRRPEPLQRVAKAIDGHAIACDVSNQADVRAMFASALEITGKVDVLLNNAGGPGPIAPVADVDMDAWIGCMYINLVGAMYCLQEAAKIMSAQKSGSIINMSSLMGIQGYPMRSAYVASKFALIGITETMARELGPVNVRVNALMPGAVSGENMDRILKRRSEAEGRPVDEIEHENYTDVAALKRWVAPEEVGRAALYYASDLSSAVTGDKMKVDCGRF
;
A
#
# COMPACT_ATOMS: atom_id res chain seq x y z
N MET A 1 -13.82 -0.01 -34.43
CA MET A 1 -12.81 -0.61 -33.55
C MET A 1 -12.99 0.05 -32.19
N SER A 2 -13.37 -0.69 -31.13
CA SER A 2 -13.48 -0.09 -29.79
C SER A 2 -12.08 0.33 -29.33
N MET A 3 -11.90 1.61 -29.01
CA MET A 3 -10.61 2.13 -28.51
C MET A 3 -10.32 1.72 -27.05
N ILE A 4 -11.28 1.13 -26.36
CA ILE A 4 -11.13 0.61 -25.00
C ILE A 4 -11.56 -0.84 -25.03
N SER A 5 -10.62 -1.77 -24.98
CA SER A 5 -10.91 -3.17 -24.66
C SER A 5 -11.13 -3.28 -23.14
N THR A 6 -12.16 -4.00 -22.73
CA THR A 6 -12.36 -4.38 -21.31
C THR A 6 -11.16 -5.14 -20.75
N ASP A 7 -10.29 -5.65 -21.62
CA ASP A 7 -9.08 -6.41 -21.26
C ASP A 7 -7.96 -5.53 -20.70
N THR A 8 -7.98 -4.20 -20.95
CA THR A 8 -6.92 -3.29 -20.47
C THR A 8 -6.87 -3.14 -18.96
N CYS A 9 -7.95 -3.41 -18.23
CA CYS A 9 -7.96 -3.41 -16.75
C CYS A 9 -7.74 -4.81 -16.15
N ARG A 10 -7.55 -5.84 -16.99
CA ARG A 10 -7.32 -7.21 -16.54
C ARG A 10 -5.85 -7.44 -16.17
N LEU A 11 -5.65 -8.41 -15.27
CA LEU A 11 -4.35 -8.86 -14.81
C LEU A 11 -4.11 -10.36 -15.12
N ASP A 12 -4.80 -10.90 -16.13
CA ASP A 12 -4.68 -12.32 -16.50
C ASP A 12 -3.21 -12.67 -16.80
N GLY A 13 -2.74 -13.76 -16.20
CA GLY A 13 -1.39 -14.24 -16.33
C GLY A 13 -0.32 -13.36 -15.65
N LYS A 14 -0.69 -12.34 -14.89
CA LYS A 14 0.23 -11.51 -14.08
C LYS A 14 0.30 -12.04 -12.65
N LEU A 15 1.49 -12.04 -12.05
CA LEU A 15 1.69 -12.30 -10.64
C LEU A 15 1.85 -10.98 -9.89
N ALA A 16 1.02 -10.80 -8.85
CA ALA A 16 1.02 -9.64 -7.98
C ALA A 16 1.41 -10.00 -6.54
N ILE A 17 2.43 -9.36 -5.99
CA ILE A 17 2.82 -9.45 -4.58
C ILE A 17 2.20 -8.27 -3.83
N ILE A 18 1.49 -8.57 -2.72
CA ILE A 18 0.87 -7.56 -1.86
C ILE A 18 1.42 -7.69 -0.44
N THR A 19 2.26 -6.75 -0.04
CA THR A 19 2.77 -6.72 1.33
C THR A 19 1.70 -6.17 2.29
N GLY A 20 1.59 -6.76 3.49
CA GLY A 20 0.50 -6.43 4.41
C GLY A 20 -0.88 -6.91 3.91
N GLY A 21 -0.91 -7.99 3.12
CA GLY A 21 -2.11 -8.49 2.43
C GLY A 21 -3.13 -9.21 3.31
N GLY A 22 -2.88 -9.36 4.61
CA GLY A 22 -3.76 -10.13 5.50
C GLY A 22 -4.95 -9.35 6.08
N SER A 23 -5.07 -8.04 5.85
CA SER A 23 -6.15 -7.21 6.40
C SER A 23 -6.27 -5.86 5.68
N GLY A 24 -7.39 -5.16 5.89
CA GLY A 24 -7.61 -3.78 5.47
C GLY A 24 -7.39 -3.56 3.97
N ILE A 25 -6.65 -2.50 3.61
CA ILE A 25 -6.37 -2.13 2.22
C ILE A 25 -5.69 -3.27 1.46
N GLY A 26 -4.72 -3.96 2.08
CA GLY A 26 -4.00 -5.07 1.45
C GLY A 26 -4.91 -6.24 1.10
N GLU A 27 -5.77 -6.65 2.02
CA GLU A 27 -6.78 -7.71 1.78
C GLU A 27 -7.78 -7.30 0.68
N ALA A 28 -8.31 -6.06 0.76
CA ALA A 28 -9.25 -5.56 -0.23
C ALA A 28 -8.61 -5.50 -1.62
N THR A 29 -7.36 -5.04 -1.71
CA THR A 29 -6.63 -5.02 -2.99
C THR A 29 -6.36 -6.42 -3.52
N ALA A 30 -6.06 -7.38 -2.64
CA ALA A 30 -5.86 -8.78 -3.04
C ALA A 30 -7.10 -9.35 -3.72
N LYS A 31 -8.29 -9.09 -3.18
CA LYS A 31 -9.57 -9.48 -3.77
C LYS A 31 -9.78 -8.81 -5.14
N VAL A 32 -9.58 -7.49 -5.22
CA VAL A 32 -9.73 -6.73 -6.48
C VAL A 32 -8.77 -7.25 -7.57
N PHE A 33 -7.52 -7.58 -7.21
CA PHE A 33 -6.54 -8.09 -8.18
C PHE A 33 -6.88 -9.53 -8.63
N ALA A 34 -7.33 -10.37 -7.71
CA ALA A 34 -7.78 -11.72 -8.05
C ALA A 34 -9.00 -11.70 -8.97
N ASP A 35 -10.00 -10.85 -8.69
CA ASP A 35 -11.18 -10.65 -9.55
C ASP A 35 -10.78 -10.13 -10.94
N ALA A 36 -9.67 -9.38 -11.04
CA ALA A 36 -9.09 -8.93 -12.30
C ALA A 36 -8.25 -10.03 -13.02
N GLY A 37 -8.10 -11.21 -12.44
CA GLY A 37 -7.42 -12.37 -13.05
C GLY A 37 -5.96 -12.54 -12.65
N ALA A 38 -5.45 -11.80 -11.67
CA ALA A 38 -4.06 -11.96 -11.20
C ALA A 38 -3.88 -13.23 -10.37
N THR A 39 -2.72 -13.86 -10.49
CA THR A 39 -2.20 -14.75 -9.44
C THR A 39 -1.67 -13.87 -8.31
N VAL A 40 -2.28 -13.93 -7.13
CA VAL A 40 -1.97 -13.03 -6.03
C VAL A 40 -1.18 -13.75 -4.93
N VAL A 41 -0.07 -13.14 -4.52
CA VAL A 41 0.70 -13.51 -3.33
C VAL A 41 0.44 -12.48 -2.26
N VAL A 42 -0.21 -12.86 -1.16
CA VAL A 42 -0.36 -12.02 0.03
C VAL A 42 0.74 -12.33 1.04
N THR A 43 1.41 -11.28 1.54
CA THR A 43 2.51 -11.46 2.49
C THR A 43 2.39 -10.57 3.71
N GLY A 44 2.97 -10.99 4.82
CA GLY A 44 2.98 -10.32 6.12
C GLY A 44 3.44 -11.24 7.24
N ARG A 45 3.44 -10.73 8.48
CA ARG A 45 3.99 -11.46 9.63
C ARG A 45 3.08 -12.54 10.22
N ARG A 46 1.76 -12.40 10.08
CA ARG A 46 0.78 -13.28 10.72
C ARG A 46 0.24 -14.30 9.72
N PRO A 47 0.55 -15.60 9.86
CA PRO A 47 0.13 -16.61 8.88
C PRO A 47 -1.38 -16.77 8.75
N GLU A 48 -2.11 -16.79 9.85
CA GLU A 48 -3.57 -17.05 9.85
C GLU A 48 -4.39 -16.07 8.98
N PRO A 49 -4.26 -14.72 9.13
CA PRO A 49 -4.94 -13.80 8.24
C PRO A 49 -4.53 -13.95 6.77
N LEU A 50 -3.25 -14.24 6.51
CA LEU A 50 -2.77 -14.46 5.14
C LEU A 50 -3.39 -15.69 4.52
N GLN A 51 -3.43 -16.81 5.24
CA GLN A 51 -4.05 -18.07 4.77
C GLN A 51 -5.55 -17.90 4.51
N ARG A 52 -6.24 -17.16 5.39
CA ARG A 52 -7.65 -16.84 5.21
C ARG A 52 -7.89 -16.06 3.91
N VAL A 53 -7.08 -15.02 3.66
CA VAL A 53 -7.19 -14.20 2.45
C VAL A 53 -6.82 -15.03 1.21
N ALA A 54 -5.69 -15.72 1.23
CA ALA A 54 -5.23 -16.53 0.10
C ALA A 54 -6.27 -17.58 -0.29
N LYS A 55 -6.86 -18.28 0.70
CA LYS A 55 -7.94 -19.24 0.44
C LYS A 55 -9.18 -18.60 -0.21
N ALA A 56 -9.53 -17.37 0.20
CA ALA A 56 -10.70 -16.68 -0.32
C ALA A 56 -10.57 -16.22 -1.77
N ILE A 57 -9.33 -16.06 -2.26
CA ILE A 57 -9.03 -15.56 -3.61
C ILE A 57 -8.33 -16.59 -4.51
N ASP A 58 -8.24 -17.83 -4.08
CA ASP A 58 -7.45 -18.90 -4.74
C ASP A 58 -6.00 -18.45 -5.04
N GLY A 59 -5.40 -17.75 -4.07
CA GLY A 59 -4.06 -17.18 -4.16
C GLY A 59 -3.06 -17.86 -3.22
N HIS A 60 -1.93 -17.20 -3.01
CA HIS A 60 -0.82 -17.74 -2.21
C HIS A 60 -0.55 -16.89 -0.97
N ALA A 61 -0.21 -17.54 0.14
CA ALA A 61 0.21 -16.89 1.39
C ALA A 61 1.68 -17.19 1.67
N ILE A 62 2.50 -16.14 1.78
CA ILE A 62 3.92 -16.27 2.15
C ILE A 62 4.18 -15.40 3.39
N ALA A 63 4.59 -16.04 4.49
CA ALA A 63 4.97 -15.29 5.69
C ALA A 63 6.28 -14.52 5.45
N CYS A 64 6.30 -13.23 5.82
CA CYS A 64 7.46 -12.38 5.66
C CYS A 64 7.38 -11.20 6.63
N ASP A 65 8.44 -10.95 7.36
CA ASP A 65 8.64 -9.64 8.01
C ASP A 65 9.42 -8.73 7.05
N VAL A 66 8.76 -7.71 6.52
CA VAL A 66 9.41 -6.77 5.59
C VAL A 66 10.59 -6.04 6.21
N SER A 67 10.67 -5.94 7.55
CA SER A 67 11.82 -5.37 8.24
C SER A 67 13.05 -6.28 8.26
N ASN A 68 12.93 -7.54 7.84
CA ASN A 68 14.02 -8.48 7.69
C ASN A 68 14.35 -8.68 6.20
N GLN A 69 15.53 -8.23 5.78
CA GLN A 69 15.95 -8.33 4.38
C GLN A 69 16.04 -9.78 3.88
N ALA A 70 16.42 -10.74 4.74
CA ALA A 70 16.50 -12.15 4.35
C ALA A 70 15.11 -12.73 4.09
N ASP A 71 14.12 -12.40 4.93
CA ASP A 71 12.73 -12.81 4.72
C ASP A 71 12.17 -12.25 3.41
N VAL A 72 12.49 -10.97 3.10
CA VAL A 72 12.06 -10.35 1.83
C VAL A 72 12.65 -11.08 0.63
N ARG A 73 13.95 -11.40 0.65
CA ARG A 73 14.58 -12.18 -0.42
C ARG A 73 13.96 -13.56 -0.60
N ALA A 74 13.72 -14.26 0.50
CA ALA A 74 13.08 -15.58 0.49
C ALA A 74 11.65 -15.50 -0.07
N MET A 75 10.89 -14.48 0.31
CA MET A 75 9.53 -14.25 -0.17
C MET A 75 9.51 -14.03 -1.70
N PHE A 76 10.40 -13.18 -2.24
CA PHE A 76 10.48 -12.98 -3.70
C PHE A 76 10.95 -14.24 -4.43
N ALA A 77 11.90 -14.99 -3.87
CA ALA A 77 12.32 -16.27 -4.44
C ALA A 77 11.16 -17.26 -4.53
N SER A 78 10.40 -17.44 -3.44
CA SER A 78 9.22 -18.31 -3.43
C SER A 78 8.11 -17.82 -4.37
N ALA A 79 7.93 -16.51 -4.51
CA ALA A 79 6.96 -15.96 -5.46
C ALA A 79 7.36 -16.25 -6.93
N LEU A 80 8.65 -16.21 -7.25
CA LEU A 80 9.17 -16.57 -8.58
C LEU A 80 8.96 -18.04 -8.93
N GLU A 81 8.93 -18.95 -7.95
CA GLU A 81 8.66 -20.37 -8.18
C GLU A 81 7.24 -20.63 -8.68
N ILE A 82 6.29 -19.71 -8.43
CA ILE A 82 4.87 -19.86 -8.82
C ILE A 82 4.67 -19.66 -10.33
N THR A 83 5.24 -18.58 -10.91
CA THR A 83 5.00 -18.21 -12.32
C THR A 83 6.27 -17.88 -13.09
N GLY A 84 7.44 -17.91 -12.46
CA GLY A 84 8.72 -17.50 -13.06
C GLY A 84 8.92 -15.99 -13.20
N LYS A 85 7.97 -15.17 -12.77
CA LYS A 85 8.01 -13.70 -12.89
C LYS A 85 7.27 -13.00 -11.77
N VAL A 86 7.52 -11.69 -11.61
CA VAL A 86 6.76 -10.80 -10.74
C VAL A 86 6.34 -9.58 -11.56
N ASP A 87 5.05 -9.43 -11.80
CA ASP A 87 4.53 -8.35 -12.67
C ASP A 87 4.11 -7.11 -11.87
N VAL A 88 3.60 -7.30 -10.65
CA VAL A 88 3.11 -6.20 -9.80
C VAL A 88 3.62 -6.35 -8.37
N LEU A 89 4.10 -5.25 -7.80
CA LEU A 89 4.33 -5.12 -6.36
C LEU A 89 3.42 -4.04 -5.79
N LEU A 90 2.51 -4.39 -4.88
CA LEU A 90 1.88 -3.43 -3.98
C LEU A 90 2.64 -3.40 -2.65
N ASN A 91 3.43 -2.36 -2.47
CA ASN A 91 4.24 -2.13 -1.27
C ASN A 91 3.39 -1.42 -0.21
N ASN A 92 2.56 -2.18 0.51
CA ASN A 92 1.52 -1.68 1.40
C ASN A 92 1.80 -1.93 2.89
N ALA A 93 2.69 -2.88 3.22
CA ALA A 93 3.03 -3.14 4.63
C ALA A 93 3.49 -1.87 5.35
N GLY A 94 2.96 -1.64 6.54
CA GLY A 94 3.30 -0.48 7.35
C GLY A 94 2.49 -0.40 8.64
N GLY A 95 2.89 0.51 9.51
CA GLY A 95 2.21 0.77 10.79
C GLY A 95 2.02 2.27 11.05
N PRO A 96 1.14 2.62 11.98
CA PRO A 96 0.80 4.02 12.25
C PRO A 96 1.93 4.79 12.95
N GLY A 97 2.90 4.09 13.55
CA GLY A 97 3.94 4.70 14.37
C GLY A 97 3.41 5.31 15.69
N PRO A 98 4.28 5.96 16.46
CA PRO A 98 3.92 6.66 17.69
C PRO A 98 3.04 7.88 17.40
N ILE A 99 2.20 8.24 18.38
CA ILE A 99 1.38 9.46 18.38
C ILE A 99 1.82 10.27 19.60
N ALA A 100 2.63 11.30 19.37
CA ALA A 100 3.11 12.19 20.42
C ALA A 100 3.59 13.52 19.80
N PRO A 101 3.62 14.63 20.58
CA PRO A 101 4.31 15.85 20.20
C PRO A 101 5.79 15.53 19.87
N VAL A 102 6.39 16.29 18.95
CA VAL A 102 7.77 16.03 18.52
C VAL A 102 8.80 16.11 19.66
N ALA A 103 8.51 16.92 20.68
CA ALA A 103 9.37 17.07 21.86
C ALA A 103 9.33 15.83 22.79
N ASP A 104 8.24 15.05 22.76
CA ASP A 104 7.99 13.97 23.72
C ASP A 104 7.95 12.59 23.06
N VAL A 105 8.20 12.53 21.74
CA VAL A 105 8.12 11.27 21.01
C VAL A 105 9.24 10.30 21.44
N ASP A 106 8.84 9.07 21.75
CA ASP A 106 9.81 8.00 22.01
C ASP A 106 10.60 7.68 20.71
N MET A 107 11.93 7.84 20.79
CA MET A 107 12.78 7.70 19.62
C MET A 107 12.92 6.25 19.13
N ASP A 108 12.82 5.25 20.00
CA ASP A 108 12.88 3.84 19.58
C ASP A 108 11.62 3.48 18.82
N ALA A 109 10.44 3.92 19.28
CA ALA A 109 9.19 3.77 18.55
C ALA A 109 9.19 4.57 17.23
N TRP A 110 9.80 5.76 17.21
CA TRP A 110 9.96 6.58 16.01
C TRP A 110 10.83 5.88 14.96
N ILE A 111 12.00 5.39 15.35
CA ILE A 111 12.94 4.63 14.51
C ILE A 111 12.28 3.33 14.04
N GLY A 112 11.60 2.61 14.94
CA GLY A 112 10.86 1.40 14.59
C GLY A 112 9.79 1.63 13.50
N CYS A 113 9.09 2.77 13.55
CA CYS A 113 8.14 3.15 12.50
C CYS A 113 8.84 3.39 11.16
N MET A 114 9.96 4.14 11.16
CA MET A 114 10.76 4.36 9.95
C MET A 114 11.29 3.05 9.39
N TYR A 115 11.72 2.15 10.26
CA TYR A 115 12.27 0.86 9.84
C TYR A 115 11.25 0.01 9.11
N ILE A 116 10.02 -0.10 9.64
CA ILE A 116 8.96 -0.87 8.99
C ILE A 116 8.44 -0.17 7.73
N ASN A 117 8.09 1.12 7.84
CA ASN A 117 7.39 1.84 6.77
C ASN A 117 8.31 2.24 5.60
N LEU A 118 9.60 2.44 5.86
CA LEU A 118 10.54 2.93 4.86
C LEU A 118 11.62 1.90 4.53
N VAL A 119 12.39 1.42 5.51
CA VAL A 119 13.50 0.50 5.26
C VAL A 119 12.95 -0.85 4.74
N GLY A 120 11.90 -1.37 5.38
CA GLY A 120 11.20 -2.58 4.92
C GLY A 120 10.61 -2.44 3.52
N ALA A 121 10.01 -1.27 3.24
CA ALA A 121 9.56 -0.95 1.89
C ALA A 121 10.72 -0.96 0.89
N MET A 122 11.87 -0.38 1.23
CA MET A 122 13.06 -0.37 0.38
C MET A 122 13.60 -1.76 0.09
N TYR A 123 13.59 -2.69 1.04
CA TYR A 123 13.98 -4.07 0.77
C TYR A 123 13.10 -4.71 -0.32
N CYS A 124 11.78 -4.52 -0.23
CA CYS A 124 10.85 -5.00 -1.25
C CYS A 124 11.08 -4.33 -2.61
N LEU A 125 11.32 -3.00 -2.60
CA LEU A 125 11.61 -2.23 -3.82
C LEU A 125 12.89 -2.70 -4.51
N GLN A 126 13.95 -3.01 -3.75
CA GLN A 126 15.21 -3.52 -4.31
C GLN A 126 15.02 -4.86 -5.03
N GLU A 127 14.32 -5.81 -4.43
CA GLU A 127 14.12 -7.12 -5.06
C GLU A 127 13.19 -7.01 -6.27
N ALA A 128 12.10 -6.24 -6.18
CA ALA A 128 11.22 -5.98 -7.31
C ALA A 128 11.96 -5.29 -8.47
N ALA A 129 12.78 -4.28 -8.18
CA ALA A 129 13.55 -3.56 -9.19
C ALA A 129 14.53 -4.49 -9.94
N LYS A 130 15.23 -5.39 -9.24
CA LYS A 130 16.13 -6.37 -9.87
C LYS A 130 15.38 -7.30 -10.83
N ILE A 131 14.27 -7.87 -10.35
CA ILE A 131 13.47 -8.83 -11.11
C ILE A 131 12.83 -8.16 -12.33
N MET A 132 12.12 -7.05 -12.10
CA MET A 132 11.37 -6.33 -13.13
C MET A 132 12.30 -5.70 -14.18
N SER A 133 13.50 -5.23 -13.78
CA SER A 133 14.50 -4.72 -14.73
C SER A 133 15.00 -5.83 -15.66
N ALA A 134 15.26 -7.03 -15.16
CA ALA A 134 15.63 -8.18 -15.96
C ALA A 134 14.49 -8.61 -16.90
N GLN A 135 13.24 -8.54 -16.44
CA GLN A 135 12.03 -8.81 -17.22
C GLN A 135 11.74 -7.74 -18.28
N LYS A 136 12.26 -6.51 -18.11
CA LYS A 136 11.92 -5.31 -18.89
C LYS A 136 10.42 -4.98 -18.85
N SER A 137 9.77 -5.27 -17.74
CA SER A 137 8.35 -5.01 -17.50
C SER A 137 8.03 -5.10 -16.02
N GLY A 138 7.09 -4.30 -15.55
CA GLY A 138 6.59 -4.36 -14.18
C GLY A 138 5.84 -3.11 -13.74
N SER A 139 5.08 -3.24 -12.67
CA SER A 139 4.41 -2.11 -12.03
C SER A 139 4.60 -2.17 -10.52
N ILE A 140 5.22 -1.15 -9.97
CA ILE A 140 5.43 -0.97 -8.53
C ILE A 140 4.48 0.12 -8.02
N ILE A 141 3.76 -0.19 -6.95
CA ILE A 141 2.79 0.72 -6.34
C ILE A 141 3.14 0.89 -4.87
N ASN A 142 3.57 2.08 -4.48
CA ASN A 142 3.89 2.40 -3.11
C ASN A 142 2.67 2.96 -2.37
N MET A 143 2.30 2.35 -1.26
CA MET A 143 1.22 2.84 -0.41
C MET A 143 1.74 3.96 0.51
N SER A 144 1.62 5.20 0.03
CA SER A 144 1.87 6.39 0.83
C SER A 144 0.62 6.75 1.66
N SER A 145 0.29 8.00 1.78
CA SER A 145 -0.85 8.56 2.50
C SER A 145 -1.02 10.03 2.09
N LEU A 146 -2.16 10.67 2.38
CA LEU A 146 -2.25 12.14 2.40
C LEU A 146 -1.17 12.77 3.30
N MET A 147 -0.77 12.06 4.36
CA MET A 147 0.35 12.46 5.22
C MET A 147 1.73 12.31 4.55
N GLY A 148 1.80 11.90 3.30
CA GLY A 148 3.00 11.93 2.47
C GLY A 148 3.21 13.25 1.71
N ILE A 149 2.25 14.18 1.75
CA ILE A 149 2.33 15.49 1.10
C ILE A 149 2.01 16.66 2.03
N GLN A 150 1.56 16.37 3.25
CA GLN A 150 1.30 17.40 4.26
C GLN A 150 1.66 16.89 5.65
N GLY A 151 2.15 17.80 6.51
CA GLY A 151 2.42 17.52 7.92
C GLY A 151 1.12 17.31 8.70
N TYR A 152 1.21 16.48 9.74
CA TYR A 152 0.11 16.25 10.67
C TYR A 152 0.63 16.23 12.09
N PRO A 153 0.04 17.03 13.01
CA PRO A 153 0.50 17.09 14.40
C PRO A 153 0.56 15.71 15.03
N MET A 154 1.54 15.50 15.90
CA MET A 154 1.74 14.27 16.68
C MET A 154 2.07 13.01 15.86
N ARG A 155 2.34 13.13 14.55
CA ARG A 155 2.53 12.00 13.62
C ARG A 155 3.89 12.03 12.90
N SER A 156 4.92 12.62 13.52
CA SER A 156 6.22 12.90 12.88
C SER A 156 6.86 11.68 12.19
N ALA A 157 6.91 10.52 12.84
CA ALA A 157 7.49 9.30 12.26
C ALA A 157 6.71 8.82 11.02
N TYR A 158 5.38 8.74 11.14
CA TYR A 158 4.53 8.30 10.04
C TYR A 158 4.60 9.27 8.86
N VAL A 159 4.45 10.57 9.12
CA VAL A 159 4.57 11.63 8.10
C VAL A 159 5.91 11.51 7.39
N ALA A 160 7.03 11.50 8.11
CA ALA A 160 8.36 11.39 7.53
C ALA A 160 8.50 10.15 6.63
N SER A 161 8.02 8.98 7.09
CA SER A 161 8.08 7.74 6.30
C SER A 161 7.26 7.83 5.00
N LYS A 162 6.09 8.48 5.04
CA LYS A 162 5.19 8.58 3.88
C LYS A 162 5.65 9.64 2.88
N PHE A 163 6.28 10.75 3.34
CA PHE A 163 6.98 11.69 2.45
C PHE A 163 8.17 11.03 1.76
N ALA A 164 8.97 10.25 2.48
CA ALA A 164 10.12 9.54 1.90
C ALA A 164 9.68 8.58 0.78
N LEU A 165 8.56 7.87 0.94
CA LEU A 165 8.02 6.98 -0.11
C LEU A 165 7.65 7.75 -1.39
N ILE A 166 7.20 9.00 -1.30
CA ILE A 166 6.92 9.83 -2.47
C ILE A 166 8.22 10.14 -3.22
N GLY A 167 9.26 10.60 -2.51
CA GLY A 167 10.56 10.87 -3.12
C GLY A 167 11.19 9.65 -3.77
N ILE A 168 11.10 8.49 -3.11
CA ILE A 168 11.58 7.21 -3.66
C ILE A 168 10.78 6.81 -4.90
N THR A 169 9.46 7.01 -4.91
CA THR A 169 8.61 6.73 -6.07
C THR A 169 9.07 7.51 -7.30
N GLU A 170 9.29 8.81 -7.16
CA GLU A 170 9.74 9.67 -8.26
C GLU A 170 11.16 9.31 -8.74
N THR A 171 12.06 8.99 -7.81
CA THR A 171 13.42 8.55 -8.13
C THR A 171 13.40 7.25 -8.92
N MET A 172 12.73 6.22 -8.41
CA MET A 172 12.68 4.92 -9.06
C MET A 172 11.93 4.95 -10.39
N ALA A 173 10.91 5.81 -10.55
CA ALA A 173 10.22 5.99 -11.83
C ALA A 173 11.21 6.45 -12.94
N ARG A 174 12.16 7.30 -12.60
CA ARG A 174 13.20 7.78 -13.53
C ARG A 174 14.28 6.72 -13.79
N GLU A 175 14.68 5.97 -12.78
CA GLU A 175 15.70 4.92 -12.88
C GLU A 175 15.20 3.71 -13.67
N LEU A 176 13.94 3.31 -13.45
CA LEU A 176 13.37 2.08 -14.01
C LEU A 176 12.55 2.31 -15.29
N GLY A 177 12.16 3.55 -15.57
CA GLY A 177 11.45 3.90 -16.81
C GLY A 177 12.16 3.44 -18.09
N PRO A 178 13.50 3.60 -18.23
CA PRO A 178 14.24 3.12 -19.40
C PRO A 178 14.15 1.59 -19.64
N VAL A 179 13.82 0.82 -18.62
CA VAL A 179 13.61 -0.63 -18.71
C VAL A 179 12.12 -1.02 -18.64
N ASN A 180 11.22 -0.06 -18.93
CA ASN A 180 9.78 -0.28 -19.01
C ASN A 180 9.14 -0.79 -17.70
N VAL A 181 9.64 -0.31 -16.57
CA VAL A 181 9.04 -0.56 -15.24
C VAL A 181 8.45 0.74 -14.72
N ARG A 182 7.16 0.72 -14.37
CA ARG A 182 6.44 1.87 -13.84
C ARG A 182 6.45 1.86 -12.31
N VAL A 183 6.59 3.03 -11.70
CA VAL A 183 6.58 3.18 -10.24
C VAL A 183 5.68 4.35 -9.88
N ASN A 184 4.61 4.10 -9.13
CA ASN A 184 3.62 5.12 -8.74
C ASN A 184 3.29 5.02 -7.25
N ALA A 185 2.68 6.04 -6.70
CA ALA A 185 2.24 6.07 -5.31
C ALA A 185 0.73 6.27 -5.19
N LEU A 186 0.10 5.56 -4.26
CA LEU A 186 -1.25 5.85 -3.79
C LEU A 186 -1.20 6.62 -2.48
N MET A 187 -2.06 7.61 -2.35
CA MET A 187 -2.19 8.44 -1.16
C MET A 187 -3.61 8.35 -0.61
N PRO A 188 -3.94 7.28 0.12
CA PRO A 188 -5.25 7.18 0.75
C PRO A 188 -5.46 8.27 1.80
N GLY A 189 -6.71 8.72 1.89
CA GLY A 189 -7.19 9.53 3.01
C GLY A 189 -7.57 8.68 4.21
N ALA A 190 -8.68 9.03 4.82
CA ALA A 190 -9.24 8.24 5.91
C ALA A 190 -10.01 7.04 5.35
N VAL A 191 -9.47 5.85 5.55
CA VAL A 191 -10.04 4.59 5.07
C VAL A 191 -10.76 3.88 6.21
N SER A 192 -12.02 3.48 5.98
CA SER A 192 -12.81 2.74 6.97
C SER A 192 -12.20 1.37 7.32
N GLY A 193 -12.52 0.87 8.50
CA GLY A 193 -12.15 -0.48 8.97
C GLY A 193 -11.52 -0.50 10.36
N GLU A 194 -11.29 -1.69 10.88
CA GLU A 194 -10.88 -1.97 12.27
C GLU A 194 -9.73 -1.09 12.81
N ASN A 195 -8.78 -0.71 11.94
CA ASN A 195 -7.66 0.12 12.37
C ASN A 195 -8.13 1.53 12.72
N MET A 196 -9.08 2.06 11.94
CA MET A 196 -9.65 3.38 12.16
C MET A 196 -10.60 3.39 13.34
N ASP A 197 -11.40 2.32 13.50
CA ASP A 197 -12.29 2.14 14.65
C ASP A 197 -11.48 2.19 15.96
N ARG A 198 -10.32 1.53 16.00
CA ARG A 198 -9.41 1.59 17.14
C ARG A 198 -8.83 2.99 17.38
N ILE A 199 -8.54 3.74 16.34
CA ILE A 199 -8.04 5.12 16.45
C ILE A 199 -9.14 6.02 17.01
N LEU A 200 -10.35 5.93 16.47
CA LEU A 200 -11.51 6.70 16.94
C LEU A 200 -11.82 6.42 18.41
N LYS A 201 -11.84 5.14 18.80
CA LYS A 201 -12.06 4.74 20.19
C LYS A 201 -11.02 5.34 21.14
N ARG A 202 -9.73 5.25 20.80
CA ARG A 202 -8.65 5.85 21.62
C ARG A 202 -8.76 7.36 21.71
N ARG A 203 -9.16 8.02 20.63
CA ARG A 203 -9.39 9.47 20.65
C ARG A 203 -10.58 9.83 21.51
N SER A 204 -11.68 9.10 21.40
CA SER A 204 -12.87 9.28 22.24
C SER A 204 -12.53 9.17 23.73
N GLU A 205 -11.77 8.15 24.10
CA GLU A 205 -11.29 7.95 25.49
C GLU A 205 -10.36 9.10 25.96
N ALA A 206 -9.46 9.56 25.10
CA ALA A 206 -8.49 10.61 25.43
C ALA A 206 -9.11 12.02 25.46
N GLU A 207 -10.06 12.31 24.58
CA GLU A 207 -10.69 13.63 24.44
C GLU A 207 -11.97 13.77 25.28
N GLY A 208 -12.51 12.65 25.81
CA GLY A 208 -13.79 12.63 26.56
C GLY A 208 -14.99 13.00 25.67
N ARG A 209 -14.89 12.73 24.36
CA ARG A 209 -15.91 13.09 23.35
C ARG A 209 -16.50 11.83 22.70
N PRO A 210 -17.78 11.87 22.27
CA PRO A 210 -18.38 10.78 21.50
C PRO A 210 -17.62 10.45 20.22
N VAL A 211 -17.59 9.16 19.85
CA VAL A 211 -16.89 8.68 18.63
C VAL A 211 -17.45 9.34 17.37
N ASP A 212 -18.76 9.44 17.27
CA ASP A 212 -19.47 10.02 16.12
C ASP A 212 -19.17 11.51 15.93
N GLU A 213 -19.05 12.30 16.99
CA GLU A 213 -18.63 13.69 16.89
C GLU A 213 -17.20 13.81 16.32
N ILE A 214 -16.28 12.99 16.84
CA ILE A 214 -14.89 12.97 16.36
C ILE A 214 -14.82 12.51 14.90
N GLU A 215 -15.63 11.51 14.54
CA GLU A 215 -15.73 11.01 13.17
C GLU A 215 -16.20 12.10 12.21
N HIS A 216 -17.33 12.73 12.52
CA HIS A 216 -17.89 13.77 11.69
C HIS A 216 -16.94 14.94 11.52
N GLU A 217 -16.49 15.54 12.61
CA GLU A 217 -15.65 16.73 12.59
C GLU A 217 -14.29 16.54 11.90
N ASN A 218 -13.65 15.37 12.10
CA ASN A 218 -12.25 15.19 11.70
C ASN A 218 -12.07 14.31 10.46
N TYR A 219 -13.09 13.58 10.02
CA TYR A 219 -12.94 12.61 8.94
C TYR A 219 -13.98 12.73 7.84
N THR A 220 -15.27 12.65 8.15
CA THR A 220 -16.32 12.64 7.12
C THR A 220 -16.71 14.02 6.65
N ASP A 221 -16.93 15.00 7.55
CA ASP A 221 -17.39 16.34 7.17
C ASP A 221 -16.33 17.19 6.50
N VAL A 222 -15.06 16.86 6.70
CA VAL A 222 -13.95 17.53 6.02
C VAL A 222 -13.67 16.96 4.62
N ALA A 223 -14.27 15.83 4.27
CA ALA A 223 -14.18 15.27 2.93
C ALA A 223 -15.30 15.82 2.04
N ALA A 224 -15.01 16.15 0.77
CA ALA A 224 -16.02 16.67 -0.16
C ALA A 224 -17.19 15.70 -0.37
N LEU A 225 -16.92 14.39 -0.43
CA LEU A 225 -17.93 13.33 -0.56
C LEU A 225 -18.62 12.96 0.75
N LYS A 226 -18.28 13.59 1.88
CA LYS A 226 -18.91 13.40 3.20
C LYS A 226 -18.97 11.95 3.68
N ARG A 227 -17.93 11.18 3.38
CA ARG A 227 -17.83 9.77 3.75
C ARG A 227 -16.40 9.28 3.86
N TRP A 228 -16.22 8.11 4.41
CA TRP A 228 -14.97 7.37 4.40
C TRP A 228 -14.63 6.86 3.00
N VAL A 229 -13.33 6.65 2.75
CA VAL A 229 -12.86 5.83 1.66
C VAL A 229 -13.06 4.36 2.05
N ALA A 230 -13.67 3.56 1.18
CA ALA A 230 -13.71 2.11 1.37
C ALA A 230 -12.37 1.48 0.96
N PRO A 231 -11.88 0.43 1.66
CA PRO A 231 -10.65 -0.27 1.28
C PRO A 231 -10.62 -0.72 -0.18
N GLU A 232 -11.76 -1.16 -0.71
CA GLU A 232 -11.92 -1.60 -2.10
C GLU A 232 -11.73 -0.45 -3.10
N GLU A 233 -12.02 0.79 -2.72
CA GLU A 233 -11.78 1.97 -3.58
C GLU A 233 -10.28 2.22 -3.76
N VAL A 234 -9.50 2.00 -2.69
CA VAL A 234 -8.04 2.02 -2.77
C VAL A 234 -7.54 0.84 -3.64
N GLY A 235 -8.15 -0.34 -3.49
CA GLY A 235 -7.86 -1.52 -4.32
C GLY A 235 -8.12 -1.26 -5.81
N ARG A 236 -9.22 -0.61 -6.17
CA ARG A 236 -9.51 -0.22 -7.57
C ARG A 236 -8.53 0.81 -8.11
N ALA A 237 -8.10 1.76 -7.30
CA ALA A 237 -7.04 2.70 -7.70
C ALA A 237 -5.69 1.99 -7.89
N ALA A 238 -5.40 0.99 -7.06
CA ALA A 238 -4.22 0.13 -7.25
C ALA A 238 -4.31 -0.69 -8.54
N LEU A 239 -5.50 -1.21 -8.89
CA LEU A 239 -5.73 -1.93 -10.14
C LEU A 239 -5.46 -1.05 -11.37
N TYR A 240 -5.83 0.23 -11.34
CA TYR A 240 -5.48 1.16 -12.40
C TYR A 240 -3.96 1.20 -12.61
N TYR A 241 -3.16 1.37 -11.55
CA TYR A 241 -1.70 1.37 -11.70
C TYR A 241 -1.11 0.00 -12.05
N ALA A 242 -1.71 -1.10 -11.61
CA ALA A 242 -1.25 -2.45 -11.91
C ALA A 242 -1.48 -2.85 -13.37
N SER A 243 -2.53 -2.30 -13.99
CA SER A 243 -3.01 -2.67 -15.33
C SER A 243 -2.40 -1.80 -16.44
N ASP A 244 -2.69 -2.18 -17.69
CA ASP A 244 -2.22 -1.47 -18.87
C ASP A 244 -2.98 -0.15 -19.12
N LEU A 245 -4.07 0.11 -18.36
CA LEU A 245 -4.74 1.41 -18.35
C LEU A 245 -3.79 2.58 -17.99
N SER A 246 -2.79 2.30 -17.18
CA SER A 246 -1.78 3.28 -16.76
C SER A 246 -0.43 3.12 -17.47
N SER A 247 -0.41 2.56 -18.68
CA SER A 247 0.83 2.25 -19.42
C SER A 247 1.73 3.46 -19.65
N ALA A 248 1.19 4.67 -19.70
CA ALA A 248 1.95 5.92 -19.84
C ALA A 248 2.13 6.67 -18.50
N VAL A 249 1.81 6.05 -17.35
CA VAL A 249 1.82 6.71 -16.04
C VAL A 249 2.92 6.13 -15.16
N THR A 250 3.92 6.94 -14.85
CA THR A 250 5.00 6.60 -13.89
C THR A 250 5.44 7.86 -13.14
N GLY A 251 5.82 7.73 -11.88
CA GLY A 251 6.15 8.85 -10.99
C GLY A 251 4.92 9.60 -10.45
N ASP A 252 3.72 9.10 -10.69
CA ASP A 252 2.47 9.73 -10.28
C ASP A 252 2.13 9.45 -8.81
N LYS A 253 1.28 10.32 -8.26
CA LYS A 253 0.83 10.34 -6.86
C LYS A 253 -0.66 10.58 -6.82
N MET A 254 -1.45 9.50 -6.81
CA MET A 254 -2.90 9.59 -6.83
C MET A 254 -3.49 9.66 -5.42
N LYS A 255 -4.28 10.70 -5.16
CA LYS A 255 -5.10 10.77 -3.95
C LYS A 255 -6.35 9.91 -4.08
N VAL A 256 -6.64 9.12 -3.05
CA VAL A 256 -7.88 8.35 -2.89
C VAL A 256 -8.46 8.72 -1.53
N ASP A 257 -9.17 9.84 -1.45
CA ASP A 257 -9.41 10.55 -0.19
C ASP A 257 -10.81 11.17 -0.05
N CYS A 258 -11.72 10.87 -0.96
CA CYS A 258 -13.05 11.48 -1.01
C CYS A 258 -13.02 13.02 -1.08
N GLY A 259 -11.93 13.60 -1.62
CA GLY A 259 -11.78 15.06 -1.72
C GLY A 259 -11.47 15.70 -0.36
N ARG A 260 -10.56 15.14 0.39
CA ARG A 260 -10.06 15.73 1.64
C ARG A 260 -8.92 16.68 1.32
N PHE A 261 -9.14 17.97 1.57
CA PHE A 261 -8.21 19.07 1.30
C PHE A 261 -7.45 19.50 2.55
#